data_8748043cfd78a12b1d4446324ab8a37f
#
_entry.id   8748043cfd78a12b1d4446324ab8a37f
#
_cell.length_a   1.000
_cell.length_b   1.000
_cell.length_c   1.000
_cell.angle_alpha   90.00
_cell.angle_beta   90.00
_cell.angle_gamma   90.00
#
_symmetry.space_group_name_H-M   'P 1'
#
loop_
_entity.id
_entity.type
_entity.pdbx_description
1 polymer ?
#
loop_
_entity_poly.entity_id
_entity_poly.type
_entity_poly.pdbx_seq_one_letter_code
_entity_poly.pdbx_strand_id
1 'polypeptide(L)'
;MRNNIYVGLVHYPVYDKNNETVATSVTNFDIHDISRTCRTYKIKKYFIITPVDAQQELTRRIIGYWTEGDGTEFNKNRKEAFENTGLTESVEETAKSIEKIEGKLPKIITTSAKIYSNTASYKELGQEIVSDESPYLILFGTGWGLTDEIMDMSYKILEPIRGNAEYNHLSVRSAVSIILDRLLGEN
;
A
#
# COMPACT_ATOMS: atom_id res chain seq x y z
N MET A 1 3.13 -19.39 -5.29
CA MET A 1 2.26 -18.34 -4.75
C MET A 1 1.82 -17.48 -5.92
N ARG A 2 0.52 -17.23 -6.10
CA ARG A 2 0.01 -16.39 -7.19
C ARG A 2 0.41 -14.93 -6.93
N ASN A 3 0.73 -14.20 -8.00
CA ASN A 3 1.12 -12.80 -7.91
C ASN A 3 -0.10 -11.91 -8.21
N ASN A 4 -1.07 -11.89 -7.28
CA ASN A 4 -2.33 -11.15 -7.39
C ASN A 4 -2.54 -10.13 -6.25
N ILE A 5 -1.44 -9.74 -5.58
CA ILE A 5 -1.48 -8.82 -4.45
C ILE A 5 -0.92 -7.47 -4.88
N TYR A 6 -1.63 -6.43 -4.48
CA TYR A 6 -1.35 -5.04 -4.74
C TYR A 6 -1.25 -4.27 -3.43
N VAL A 7 -0.44 -3.23 -3.39
CA VAL A 7 -0.30 -2.32 -2.26
C VAL A 7 -0.67 -0.92 -2.70
N GLY A 8 -1.45 -0.22 -1.89
CA GLY A 8 -1.78 1.19 -2.06
C GLY A 8 -1.37 2.01 -0.85
N LEU A 9 -0.59 3.07 -1.06
CA LEU A 9 -0.30 4.08 -0.04
C LEU A 9 -1.18 5.29 -0.28
N VAL A 10 -2.12 5.54 0.63
CA VAL A 10 -3.12 6.60 0.51
C VAL A 10 -2.59 7.88 1.18
N HIS A 11 -2.42 8.91 0.36
CA HIS A 11 -2.08 10.26 0.82
C HIS A 11 -3.31 11.18 0.87
N TYR A 12 -4.42 10.77 0.26
CA TYR A 12 -5.73 11.39 0.31
C TYR A 12 -6.81 10.36 -0.09
N PRO A 13 -7.97 10.33 0.61
CA PRO A 13 -8.27 11.04 1.85
C PRO A 13 -7.70 10.32 3.08
N VAL A 14 -7.12 11.09 3.99
CA VAL A 14 -6.65 10.60 5.30
C VAL A 14 -7.01 11.60 6.39
N TYR A 15 -7.02 11.16 7.64
CA TYR A 15 -7.27 12.05 8.77
C TYR A 15 -6.02 12.79 9.23
N ASP A 16 -6.22 14.00 9.75
CA ASP A 16 -5.25 14.71 10.59
C ASP A 16 -5.51 14.44 12.08
N LYS A 17 -4.76 15.13 12.96
CA LYS A 17 -4.90 15.03 14.43
C LYS A 17 -6.27 15.49 14.97
N ASN A 18 -7.02 16.28 14.22
CA ASN A 18 -8.34 16.81 14.58
C ASN A 18 -9.48 15.98 13.97
N ASN A 19 -9.18 14.86 13.30
CA ASN A 19 -10.09 14.08 12.46
C ASN A 19 -10.65 14.87 11.26
N GLU A 20 -9.90 15.86 10.75
CA GLU A 20 -10.23 16.53 9.51
C GLU A 20 -9.63 15.76 8.33
N THR A 21 -10.38 15.68 7.23
CA THR A 21 -9.89 15.05 6.00
C THR A 21 -8.87 15.93 5.30
N VAL A 22 -7.65 15.42 5.15
CA VAL A 22 -6.53 16.16 4.57
C VAL A 22 -5.77 15.32 3.56
N ALA A 23 -4.94 15.99 2.74
CA ALA A 23 -3.90 15.35 1.95
C ALA A 23 -2.56 15.46 2.67
N THR A 24 -1.80 14.36 2.71
CA THR A 24 -0.44 14.35 3.22
C THR A 24 0.58 14.40 2.09
N SER A 25 1.80 14.82 2.39
CA SER A 25 2.87 14.86 1.40
C SER A 25 3.43 13.47 1.09
N VAL A 26 3.61 13.18 -0.19
CA VAL A 26 4.40 12.04 -0.64
C VAL A 26 5.87 12.31 -0.31
N THR A 27 6.53 11.37 0.37
CA THR A 27 7.96 11.50 0.67
C THR A 27 8.81 10.59 -0.22
N ASN A 28 10.02 11.02 -0.51
CA ASN A 28 10.99 10.19 -1.25
C ASN A 28 11.25 8.84 -0.56
N PHE A 29 11.22 8.83 0.78
CA PHE A 29 11.41 7.62 1.57
C PHE A 29 10.27 6.62 1.36
N ASP A 30 9.01 7.08 1.29
CA ASP A 30 7.86 6.20 1.07
C ASP A 30 7.94 5.52 -0.29
N ILE A 31 8.32 6.29 -1.33
CA ILE A 31 8.49 5.75 -2.67
C ILE A 31 9.57 4.67 -2.68
N HIS A 32 10.75 4.97 -2.13
CA HIS A 32 11.91 4.07 -2.15
C HIS A 32 11.73 2.82 -1.30
N ASP A 33 11.34 2.98 -0.04
CA ASP A 33 11.31 1.88 0.91
C ASP A 33 10.17 0.92 0.63
N ILE A 34 8.98 1.46 0.30
CA ILE A 34 7.82 0.62 0.01
C ILE A 34 7.99 -0.11 -1.33
N SER A 35 8.51 0.55 -2.38
CA SER A 35 8.81 -0.14 -3.66
C SER A 35 9.73 -1.34 -3.46
N ARG A 36 10.79 -1.18 -2.68
CA ARG A 36 11.74 -2.28 -2.38
C ARG A 36 11.11 -3.38 -1.55
N THR A 37 10.32 -3.03 -0.53
CA THR A 37 9.57 -4.00 0.26
C THR A 37 8.59 -4.77 -0.64
N CYS A 38 7.82 -4.07 -1.47
CA CYS A 38 6.90 -4.69 -2.43
C CYS A 38 7.63 -5.65 -3.40
N ARG A 39 8.80 -5.27 -3.87
CA ARG A 39 9.60 -6.16 -4.74
C ARG A 39 10.07 -7.41 -4.01
N THR A 40 10.50 -7.28 -2.75
CA THR A 40 10.93 -8.40 -1.91
C THR A 40 9.83 -9.45 -1.74
N TYR A 41 8.59 -9.01 -1.48
CA TYR A 41 7.44 -9.90 -1.27
C TYR A 41 6.66 -10.21 -2.54
N LYS A 42 7.22 -9.93 -3.73
CA LYS A 42 6.60 -10.20 -5.03
C LYS A 42 5.22 -9.59 -5.19
N ILE A 43 5.00 -8.40 -4.62
CA ILE A 43 3.80 -7.60 -4.85
C ILE A 43 3.74 -7.24 -6.32
N LYS A 44 2.60 -7.44 -6.97
CA LYS A 44 2.43 -7.24 -8.40
C LYS A 44 2.57 -5.78 -8.81
N LYS A 45 1.98 -4.88 -8.01
CA LYS A 45 2.16 -3.44 -8.18
C LYS A 45 1.93 -2.68 -6.88
N TYR A 46 2.73 -1.64 -6.67
CA TYR A 46 2.58 -0.65 -5.61
C TYR A 46 2.01 0.64 -6.19
N PHE A 47 0.94 1.17 -5.61
CA PHE A 47 0.31 2.42 -6.02
C PHE A 47 0.50 3.50 -4.95
N ILE A 48 0.93 4.67 -5.40
CA ILE A 48 0.91 5.90 -4.60
C ILE A 48 -0.37 6.63 -4.99
N ILE A 49 -1.23 6.91 -4.02
CA ILE A 49 -2.58 7.41 -4.26
C ILE A 49 -2.68 8.84 -3.74
N THR A 50 -2.75 9.81 -4.65
CA THR A 50 -2.87 11.24 -4.34
C THR A 50 -3.48 12.01 -5.52
N PRO A 51 -4.50 12.87 -5.30
CA PRO A 51 -5.06 13.73 -6.33
C PRO A 51 -4.27 15.05 -6.52
N VAL A 52 -3.24 15.31 -5.70
CA VAL A 52 -2.50 16.57 -5.71
C VAL A 52 -1.49 16.61 -6.86
N ASP A 53 -1.76 17.40 -7.89
CA ASP A 53 -0.95 17.47 -9.13
C ASP A 53 0.55 17.65 -8.88
N ALA A 54 0.92 18.57 -8.00
CA ALA A 54 2.34 18.83 -7.70
C ALA A 54 3.05 17.62 -7.10
N GLN A 55 2.33 16.83 -6.29
CA GLN A 55 2.88 15.60 -5.70
C GLN A 55 2.92 14.47 -6.73
N GLN A 56 1.95 14.40 -7.60
CA GLN A 56 1.96 13.46 -8.73
C GLN A 56 3.13 13.74 -9.66
N GLU A 57 3.37 15.00 -10.02
CA GLU A 57 4.50 15.38 -10.87
C GLU A 57 5.83 15.01 -10.22
N LEU A 58 6.02 15.37 -8.94
CA LEU A 58 7.22 14.99 -8.19
C LEU A 58 7.42 13.47 -8.18
N THR A 59 6.37 12.72 -7.90
CA THR A 59 6.41 11.25 -7.86
C THR A 59 6.78 10.66 -9.22
N ARG A 60 6.17 11.14 -10.32
CA ARG A 60 6.52 10.72 -11.69
C ARG A 60 7.98 10.98 -12.01
N ARG A 61 8.51 12.15 -11.61
CA ARG A 61 9.94 12.50 -11.83
C ARG A 61 10.86 11.57 -11.08
N ILE A 62 10.53 11.24 -9.82
CA ILE A 62 11.35 10.30 -9.02
C ILE A 62 11.30 8.89 -9.63
N ILE A 63 10.13 8.39 -9.98
CA ILE A 63 9.99 7.08 -10.63
C ILE A 63 10.74 7.07 -11.97
N GLY A 64 10.51 8.05 -12.82
CA GLY A 64 11.15 8.16 -14.13
C GLY A 64 12.69 8.21 -14.05
N TYR A 65 13.26 8.90 -13.06
CA TYR A 65 14.71 8.91 -12.85
C TYR A 65 15.28 7.49 -12.67
N TRP A 66 14.56 6.62 -11.94
CA TRP A 66 15.01 5.25 -11.66
C TRP A 66 14.62 4.24 -12.72
N THR A 67 13.58 4.47 -13.51
CA THR A 67 13.10 3.51 -14.53
C THR A 67 13.60 3.81 -15.93
N GLU A 68 13.80 5.08 -16.27
CA GLU A 68 14.11 5.54 -17.62
C GLU A 68 15.35 6.46 -17.69
N GLY A 69 15.72 7.11 -16.56
CA GLY A 69 16.81 8.08 -16.49
C GLY A 69 18.14 7.47 -16.04
N ASP A 70 19.08 8.34 -15.66
CA ASP A 70 20.47 7.99 -15.27
C ASP A 70 20.54 7.01 -14.09
N GLY A 71 19.51 6.97 -13.24
CA GLY A 71 19.41 6.03 -12.12
C GLY A 71 19.39 4.56 -12.54
N THR A 72 18.98 4.28 -13.79
CA THR A 72 18.86 2.89 -14.32
C THR A 72 20.20 2.17 -14.36
N GLU A 73 21.26 2.87 -14.72
CA GLU A 73 22.63 2.30 -14.78
C GLU A 73 23.30 2.31 -13.41
N PHE A 74 22.97 3.31 -12.58
CA PHE A 74 23.57 3.49 -11.27
C PHE A 74 23.19 2.37 -10.28
N ASN A 75 21.93 1.91 -10.30
CA ASN A 75 21.47 0.86 -9.39
C ASN A 75 20.33 0.02 -10.00
N LYS A 76 20.71 -1.12 -10.60
CA LYS A 76 19.78 -2.05 -11.27
C LYS A 76 18.71 -2.60 -10.33
N ASN A 77 19.05 -2.90 -9.07
CA ASN A 77 18.07 -3.42 -8.09
C ASN A 77 17.00 -2.37 -7.75
N ARG A 78 17.40 -1.10 -7.75
CA ARG A 78 16.46 0.00 -7.51
C ARG A 78 15.53 0.20 -8.71
N LYS A 79 16.08 0.16 -9.93
CA LYS A 79 15.28 0.15 -11.16
C LYS A 79 14.19 -0.93 -11.08
N GLU A 80 14.59 -2.16 -10.81
CA GLU A 80 13.68 -3.31 -10.71
C GLU A 80 12.56 -3.11 -9.66
N ALA A 81 12.88 -2.48 -8.52
CA ALA A 81 11.90 -2.18 -7.49
C ALA A 81 10.87 -1.12 -7.95
N PHE A 82 11.30 -0.15 -8.75
CA PHE A 82 10.45 0.96 -9.22
C PHE A 82 9.60 0.60 -10.45
N GLU A 83 9.97 -0.40 -11.25
CA GLU A 83 9.21 -0.84 -12.43
C GLU A 83 7.76 -1.22 -12.08
N ASN A 84 7.52 -1.69 -10.86
CA ASN A 84 6.20 -2.06 -10.37
C ASN A 84 5.54 -0.97 -9.51
N THR A 85 6.03 0.26 -9.55
CA THR A 85 5.45 1.40 -8.83
C THR A 85 4.59 2.23 -9.78
N GLY A 86 3.37 2.53 -9.35
CA GLY A 86 2.40 3.34 -10.10
C GLY A 86 1.84 4.49 -9.29
N LEU A 87 1.10 5.35 -9.97
CA LEU A 87 0.46 6.53 -9.40
C LEU A 87 -1.00 6.57 -9.85
N THR A 88 -1.90 6.87 -8.93
CA THR A 88 -3.34 7.06 -9.20
C THR A 88 -3.87 8.22 -8.35
N GLU A 89 -5.03 8.75 -8.76
CA GLU A 89 -5.64 9.89 -8.08
C GLU A 89 -6.53 9.47 -6.89
N SER A 90 -7.10 8.25 -6.96
CA SER A 90 -8.00 7.74 -5.92
C SER A 90 -7.92 6.22 -5.74
N VAL A 91 -8.53 5.72 -4.68
CA VAL A 91 -8.66 4.28 -4.42
C VAL A 91 -9.51 3.61 -5.49
N GLU A 92 -10.57 4.27 -5.96
CA GLU A 92 -11.44 3.76 -7.02
C GLU A 92 -10.69 3.63 -8.36
N GLU A 93 -9.87 4.62 -8.71
CA GLU A 93 -9.03 4.55 -9.91
C GLU A 93 -8.02 3.41 -9.79
N THR A 94 -7.44 3.24 -8.61
CA THR A 94 -6.54 2.11 -8.30
C THR A 94 -7.25 0.78 -8.50
N ALA A 95 -8.45 0.62 -7.95
CA ALA A 95 -9.25 -0.61 -8.09
C ALA A 95 -9.60 -0.89 -9.57
N LYS A 96 -10.01 0.14 -10.34
CA LYS A 96 -10.26 0.03 -11.79
C LYS A 96 -8.99 -0.32 -12.58
N SER A 97 -7.84 0.19 -12.17
CA SER A 97 -6.54 -0.16 -12.79
C SER A 97 -6.19 -1.62 -12.56
N ILE A 98 -6.48 -2.15 -11.36
CA ILE A 98 -6.30 -3.56 -11.05
C ILE A 98 -7.31 -4.42 -11.84
N GLU A 99 -8.57 -4.00 -11.92
CA GLU A 99 -9.60 -4.69 -12.70
C GLU A 99 -9.21 -4.84 -14.18
N LYS A 100 -8.60 -3.82 -14.79
CA LYS A 100 -8.08 -3.90 -16.16
C LYS A 100 -6.97 -4.95 -16.32
N ILE A 101 -6.18 -5.19 -15.28
CA ILE A 101 -5.09 -6.18 -15.28
C ILE A 101 -5.60 -7.60 -15.03
N GLU A 102 -6.55 -7.74 -14.09
CA GLU A 102 -6.99 -9.04 -13.55
C GLU A 102 -8.34 -9.53 -14.12
N GLY A 103 -9.08 -8.64 -14.79
CA GLY A 103 -10.44 -8.92 -15.29
C GLY A 103 -11.52 -8.87 -14.21
N LYS A 104 -11.17 -8.52 -12.97
CA LYS A 104 -12.10 -8.38 -11.85
C LYS A 104 -11.59 -7.37 -10.81
N LEU A 105 -12.54 -6.76 -10.09
CA LEU A 105 -12.21 -5.82 -9.00
C LEU A 105 -11.45 -6.51 -7.87
N PRO A 106 -10.50 -5.82 -7.21
CA PRO A 106 -9.79 -6.35 -6.07
C PRO A 106 -10.66 -6.39 -4.81
N LYS A 107 -10.42 -7.35 -3.95
CA LYS A 107 -10.85 -7.30 -2.56
C LYS A 107 -9.97 -6.28 -1.83
N ILE A 108 -10.59 -5.25 -1.28
CA ILE A 108 -9.88 -4.19 -0.57
C ILE A 108 -9.64 -4.60 0.88
N ILE A 109 -8.39 -4.61 1.29
CA ILE A 109 -7.96 -4.82 2.66
C ILE A 109 -7.42 -3.50 3.20
N THR A 110 -8.02 -2.98 4.24
CA THR A 110 -7.50 -1.79 4.91
C THR A 110 -6.69 -2.14 6.15
N THR A 111 -5.78 -1.26 6.51
CA THR A 111 -4.92 -1.40 7.70
C THR A 111 -5.18 -0.26 8.67
N SER A 112 -5.12 -0.57 9.95
CA SER A 112 -5.29 0.44 11.02
C SER A 112 -4.50 0.04 12.27
N ALA A 113 -4.14 1.02 13.09
CA ALA A 113 -3.63 0.79 14.44
C ALA A 113 -4.75 0.48 15.45
N LYS A 114 -6.03 0.68 15.06
CA LYS A 114 -7.22 0.43 15.88
C LYS A 114 -7.82 -0.95 15.55
N ILE A 115 -8.61 -1.51 16.49
CA ILE A 115 -9.40 -2.73 16.29
C ILE A 115 -10.81 -2.34 15.86
N TYR A 116 -11.34 -3.05 14.87
CA TYR A 116 -12.71 -2.93 14.35
C TYR A 116 -13.45 -4.26 14.51
N SER A 117 -14.77 -4.22 14.43
CA SER A 117 -15.61 -5.42 14.59
C SER A 117 -15.40 -6.47 13.50
N ASN A 118 -14.98 -6.05 12.29
CA ASN A 118 -14.70 -6.91 11.13
C ASN A 118 -13.19 -7.13 10.90
N THR A 119 -12.40 -7.07 11.96
CA THR A 119 -10.95 -7.30 11.91
C THR A 119 -10.64 -8.77 11.61
N ALA A 120 -9.82 -9.00 10.59
CA ALA A 120 -9.28 -10.31 10.24
C ALA A 120 -7.86 -10.48 10.78
N SER A 121 -7.52 -11.68 11.24
CA SER A 121 -6.15 -12.01 11.64
C SER A 121 -5.23 -12.19 10.44
N TYR A 122 -3.91 -12.03 10.66
CA TYR A 122 -2.90 -12.31 9.62
C TYR A 122 -3.00 -13.74 9.09
N LYS A 123 -3.27 -14.70 9.97
CA LYS A 123 -3.38 -16.12 9.61
C LYS A 123 -4.58 -16.38 8.70
N GLU A 124 -5.74 -15.86 9.07
CA GLU A 124 -6.97 -16.03 8.27
C GLU A 124 -6.84 -15.39 6.90
N LEU A 125 -6.36 -14.14 6.85
CA LEU A 125 -6.19 -13.45 5.59
C LEU A 125 -5.10 -14.08 4.72
N GLY A 126 -3.97 -14.50 5.31
CA GLY A 126 -2.91 -15.19 4.58
C GLY A 126 -3.38 -16.51 3.95
N GLN A 127 -4.17 -17.30 4.68
CA GLN A 127 -4.78 -18.53 4.15
C GLN A 127 -5.77 -18.24 3.02
N GLU A 128 -6.60 -17.21 3.17
CA GLU A 128 -7.54 -16.79 2.13
C GLU A 128 -6.80 -16.36 0.85
N ILE A 129 -5.78 -15.51 0.95
CA ILE A 129 -4.98 -15.05 -0.19
C ILE A 129 -4.36 -16.22 -0.96
N VAL A 130 -3.92 -17.27 -0.26
CA VAL A 130 -3.32 -18.46 -0.90
C VAL A 130 -4.37 -19.29 -1.65
N SER A 131 -5.58 -19.39 -1.12
CA SER A 131 -6.66 -20.25 -1.65
C SER A 131 -7.57 -19.55 -2.66
N ASP A 132 -7.61 -18.21 -2.67
CA ASP A 132 -8.48 -17.42 -3.53
C ASP A 132 -7.74 -16.90 -4.77
N GLU A 133 -8.46 -16.89 -5.90
CA GLU A 133 -7.97 -16.34 -7.18
C GLU A 133 -8.26 -14.86 -7.38
N SER A 134 -8.91 -14.22 -6.43
CA SER A 134 -9.22 -12.79 -6.50
C SER A 134 -7.96 -11.94 -6.33
N PRO A 135 -7.88 -10.78 -6.98
CA PRO A 135 -6.85 -9.79 -6.65
C PRO A 135 -7.15 -9.16 -5.28
N TYR A 136 -6.10 -8.83 -4.55
CA TYR A 136 -6.16 -8.16 -3.26
C TYR A 136 -5.43 -6.83 -3.32
N LEU A 137 -6.08 -5.75 -2.86
CA LEU A 137 -5.48 -4.43 -2.70
C LEU A 137 -5.36 -4.11 -1.21
N ILE A 138 -4.15 -4.11 -0.69
CA ILE A 138 -3.87 -3.77 0.71
C ILE A 138 -3.58 -2.27 0.79
N LEU A 139 -4.43 -1.52 1.50
CA LEU A 139 -4.34 -0.08 1.66
C LEU A 139 -3.68 0.30 2.98
N PHE A 140 -2.73 1.19 2.88
CA PHE A 140 -2.05 1.82 4.00
C PHE A 140 -2.35 3.32 4.01
N GLY A 141 -2.77 3.84 5.14
CA GLY A 141 -2.97 5.27 5.35
C GLY A 141 -1.70 5.97 5.82
N THR A 142 -1.64 7.26 5.56
CA THR A 142 -0.66 8.19 6.12
C THR A 142 -1.33 9.09 7.17
N GLY A 143 -0.61 10.04 7.75
CA GLY A 143 -1.17 10.95 8.76
C GLY A 143 -1.73 10.19 9.98
N TRP A 144 -3.00 10.43 10.31
CA TRP A 144 -3.72 9.77 11.41
C TRP A 144 -4.58 8.59 10.95
N GLY A 145 -4.39 8.12 9.72
CA GLY A 145 -5.01 6.92 9.17
C GLY A 145 -6.03 7.21 8.08
N LEU A 146 -6.57 6.14 7.52
CA LEU A 146 -7.59 6.17 6.48
C LEU A 146 -8.89 6.77 7.01
N THR A 147 -9.62 7.50 6.15
CA THR A 147 -10.95 8.02 6.50
C THR A 147 -11.97 6.89 6.59
N ASP A 148 -13.09 7.15 7.27
CA ASP A 148 -14.19 6.19 7.38
C ASP A 148 -14.73 5.80 6.01
N GLU A 149 -14.77 6.73 5.04
CA GLU A 149 -15.13 6.46 3.65
C GLU A 149 -14.27 5.32 3.03
N ILE A 150 -12.95 5.38 3.23
CA ILE A 150 -12.05 4.33 2.74
C ILE A 150 -12.19 3.05 3.57
N MET A 151 -12.40 3.18 4.88
CA MET A 151 -12.62 2.03 5.76
C MET A 151 -13.90 1.27 5.40
N ASP A 152 -14.96 1.97 4.99
CA ASP A 152 -16.25 1.38 4.58
C ASP A 152 -16.16 0.61 3.24
N MET A 153 -15.14 0.90 2.41
CA MET A 153 -14.86 0.13 1.20
C MET A 153 -14.21 -1.24 1.48
N SER A 154 -13.85 -1.53 2.73
CA SER A 154 -13.07 -2.71 3.07
C SER A 154 -13.87 -4.00 2.95
N TYR A 155 -13.33 -4.96 2.21
CA TYR A 155 -13.72 -6.35 2.31
C TYR A 155 -13.38 -6.91 3.71
N LYS A 156 -12.16 -6.62 4.18
CA LYS A 156 -11.70 -6.91 5.55
C LYS A 156 -10.76 -5.81 6.04
N ILE A 157 -10.74 -5.61 7.36
CA ILE A 157 -9.77 -4.77 8.04
C ILE A 157 -8.74 -5.70 8.69
N LEU A 158 -7.47 -5.47 8.43
CA LEU A 158 -6.40 -6.31 9.00
C LEU A 158 -6.16 -5.93 10.46
N GLU A 159 -5.92 -6.95 11.30
CA GLU A 159 -5.58 -6.73 12.70
C GLU A 159 -4.35 -5.84 12.87
N PRO A 160 -4.31 -4.96 13.88
CA PRO A 160 -3.20 -4.05 14.09
C PRO A 160 -1.92 -4.80 14.44
N ILE A 161 -0.78 -4.24 14.04
CA ILE A 161 0.51 -4.69 14.51
C ILE A 161 0.58 -4.42 16.02
N ARG A 162 0.86 -5.44 16.82
CA ARG A 162 1.08 -5.31 18.25
C ARG A 162 2.51 -5.67 18.58
N GLY A 163 3.17 -4.78 19.32
CA GLY A 163 4.43 -5.04 20.01
C GLY A 163 4.18 -5.41 21.48
N ASN A 164 5.25 -5.47 22.26
CA ASN A 164 5.19 -5.77 23.69
C ASN A 164 5.03 -4.50 24.58
N ALA A 165 4.67 -3.37 23.97
CA ALA A 165 4.49 -2.08 24.63
C ALA A 165 3.14 -1.46 24.27
N GLU A 166 2.68 -0.49 25.06
CA GLU A 166 1.46 0.27 24.76
C GLU A 166 1.62 1.18 23.53
N TYR A 167 2.85 1.57 23.20
CA TYR A 167 3.15 2.40 22.04
C TYR A 167 2.93 1.63 20.74
N ASN A 168 2.01 2.11 19.90
CA ASN A 168 1.62 1.48 18.62
C ASN A 168 1.54 2.49 17.48
N HIS A 169 2.55 3.37 17.35
CA HIS A 169 2.62 4.37 16.29
C HIS A 169 3.85 4.12 15.41
N LEU A 170 3.76 3.10 14.56
CA LEU A 170 4.79 2.80 13.57
C LEU A 170 4.74 3.80 12.41
N SER A 171 5.90 4.08 11.80
CA SER A 171 5.89 4.72 10.48
C SER A 171 5.20 3.81 9.47
N VAL A 172 4.52 4.38 8.48
CA VAL A 172 3.82 3.58 7.46
C VAL A 172 4.76 2.60 6.74
N ARG A 173 6.00 2.99 6.48
CA ARG A 173 7.02 2.13 5.84
C ARG A 173 7.34 0.89 6.68
N SER A 174 7.48 1.07 7.99
CA SER A 174 7.67 -0.06 8.92
C SER A 174 6.43 -0.94 8.98
N ALA A 175 5.22 -0.35 9.02
CA ALA A 175 3.98 -1.09 9.01
C ALA A 175 3.83 -1.94 7.73
N VAL A 176 4.11 -1.37 6.55
CA VAL A 176 4.11 -2.11 5.28
C VAL A 176 5.03 -3.33 5.35
N SER A 177 6.27 -3.14 5.80
CA SER A 177 7.25 -4.23 5.86
C SER A 177 6.81 -5.36 6.80
N ILE A 178 6.33 -5.02 8.00
CA ILE A 178 5.89 -6.01 8.98
C ILE A 178 4.64 -6.74 8.50
N ILE A 179 3.66 -6.01 7.92
CA ILE A 179 2.42 -6.61 7.43
C ILE A 179 2.69 -7.56 6.28
N LEU A 180 3.50 -7.15 5.31
CA LEU A 180 3.82 -8.02 4.18
C LEU A 180 4.63 -9.25 4.62
N ASP A 181 5.54 -9.10 5.59
CA ASP A 181 6.26 -10.24 6.18
C ASP A 181 5.34 -11.24 6.85
N ARG A 182 4.40 -10.76 7.69
CA ARG A 182 3.42 -11.62 8.39
C ARG A 182 2.43 -12.31 7.46
N LEU A 183 2.08 -11.69 6.32
CA LEU A 183 1.12 -12.25 5.37
C LEU A 183 1.78 -13.19 4.35
N LEU A 184 3.00 -12.90 3.93
CA LEU A 184 3.62 -13.48 2.74
C LEU A 184 5.03 -14.03 2.98
N GLY A 185 5.61 -13.78 4.15
CA GLY A 185 6.93 -14.28 4.53
C GLY A 185 6.97 -15.80 4.64
N GLU A 186 8.17 -16.37 4.50
CA GLU A 186 8.41 -17.77 4.77
C GLU A 186 8.42 -17.98 6.30
N ASN A 187 7.41 -18.69 6.84
CA ASN A 187 7.30 -19.10 8.24
C ASN A 187 7.71 -20.56 8.40
#